data_6530914891c67bd45255f066dd337438
#
_entry.id   6530914891c67bd45255f066dd337438
#
_cell.length_a   1.000
_cell.length_b   1.000
_cell.length_c   1.000
_cell.angle_alpha   90.00
_cell.angle_beta   90.00
_cell.angle_gamma   90.00
#
_symmetry.space_group_name_H-M   'P 1'
#
loop_
_entity.id
_entity.type
_entity.pdbx_description
1 polymer ?
#
loop_
_entity_poly.entity_id
_entity_poly.type
_entity_poly.pdbx_seq_one_letter_code
_entity_poly.pdbx_strand_id
1 'polypeptide(L)'
;MSFLTSAISDHSLEAICVLHYRYSNTFFHGRVQGVGFRYTAKYLANSLNLVGWVQNEWDGTVTMEVQGREWLINELLKGLNRNQFITIDWMDTEEIPLEDEKKFWVRDGYM
;
A
#
# COMPACT_ATOMS: atom_id res chain seq x y z
N MET A 1 22.15 9.19 12.66
CA MET A 1 23.09 8.19 12.18
C MET A 1 23.77 8.67 10.92
N SER A 2 24.66 9.62 11.15
CA SER A 2 25.33 10.29 10.03
C SER A 2 26.23 9.36 9.22
N PHE A 3 26.79 8.33 9.87
CA PHE A 3 27.63 7.37 9.16
C PHE A 3 26.87 6.58 8.08
N LEU A 4 25.57 6.38 8.25
CA LEU A 4 24.78 5.72 7.23
C LEU A 4 24.70 6.57 5.97
N THR A 5 24.54 7.89 6.15
CA THR A 5 24.43 8.80 5.03
C THR A 5 25.70 8.80 4.20
N SER A 6 26.87 8.84 4.84
CA SER A 6 28.14 8.88 4.14
C SER A 6 28.54 7.55 3.50
N ALA A 7 28.00 6.44 4.00
CA ALA A 7 28.31 5.10 3.49
C ALA A 7 27.30 4.59 2.48
N ILE A 8 26.21 5.30 2.25
CA ILE A 8 25.13 4.84 1.38
C ILE A 8 25.58 4.88 -0.07
N SER A 9 25.46 3.72 -0.73
CA SER A 9 25.54 3.56 -2.18
C SER A 9 24.16 3.15 -2.66
N ASP A 10 23.96 3.05 -3.97
CA ASP A 10 22.70 2.57 -4.53
C ASP A 10 22.31 1.22 -3.96
N HIS A 11 23.26 0.34 -3.77
CA HIS A 11 23.04 -0.98 -3.19
C HIS A 11 22.59 -0.89 -1.74
N SER A 12 23.17 0.04 -0.96
CA SER A 12 22.79 0.24 0.43
C SER A 12 21.39 0.84 0.56
N LEU A 13 20.98 1.71 -0.37
CA LEU A 13 19.63 2.26 -0.40
C LEU A 13 18.61 1.17 -0.64
N GLU A 14 18.87 0.23 -1.52
CA GLU A 14 18.00 -0.92 -1.74
C GLU A 14 17.86 -1.76 -0.48
N ALA A 15 18.95 -1.99 0.24
CA ALA A 15 18.93 -2.76 1.49
C ALA A 15 18.11 -2.03 2.55
N ILE A 16 18.21 -0.71 2.64
CA ILE A 16 17.41 0.08 3.58
C ILE A 16 15.93 -0.02 3.24
N CYS A 17 15.56 0.09 1.98
CA CYS A 17 14.18 -0.03 1.54
C CYS A 17 13.61 -1.41 1.89
N VAL A 18 14.37 -2.47 1.67
CA VAL A 18 13.95 -3.84 1.99
C VAL A 18 13.68 -4.01 3.48
N LEU A 19 14.48 -3.37 4.34
CA LEU A 19 14.36 -3.52 5.80
C LEU A 19 13.37 -2.54 6.42
N HIS A 20 13.04 -1.45 5.73
CA HIS A 20 12.18 -0.42 6.28
C HIS A 20 10.76 -0.94 6.45
N TYR A 21 10.25 -0.84 7.67
CA TYR A 21 8.88 -1.22 8.01
C TYR A 21 8.05 0.05 8.12
N ARG A 22 6.93 0.08 7.40
CA ARG A 22 6.16 1.31 7.35
C ARG A 22 4.66 1.02 7.38
N TYR A 23 3.91 2.00 7.85
CA TYR A 23 2.46 2.01 7.79
C TYR A 23 2.04 3.25 7.00
N SER A 24 1.30 3.06 5.94
CA SER A 24 0.90 4.17 5.08
C SER A 24 -0.60 4.18 4.85
N ASN A 25 -1.13 5.39 4.73
CA ASN A 25 -2.50 5.63 4.34
C ASN A 25 -2.50 6.24 2.94
N THR A 26 -3.19 5.60 2.01
CA THR A 26 -3.19 6.01 0.61
C THR A 26 -4.62 6.17 0.13
N PHE A 27 -4.88 7.30 -0.55
CA PHE A 27 -6.11 7.53 -1.28
C PHE A 27 -5.85 7.32 -2.76
N PHE A 28 -6.59 6.41 -3.38
CA PHE A 28 -6.45 6.09 -4.79
C PHE A 28 -7.53 6.81 -5.58
N HIS A 29 -7.14 7.53 -6.62
CA HIS A 29 -8.01 8.27 -7.53
C HIS A 29 -7.95 7.65 -8.90
N GLY A 30 -9.10 7.54 -9.56
CA GLY A 30 -9.17 6.98 -10.89
C GLY A 30 -10.33 6.02 -11.03
N ARG A 31 -10.17 5.03 -11.90
CA ARG A 31 -11.16 3.98 -12.06
C ARG A 31 -10.85 2.86 -11.07
N VAL A 32 -11.28 3.07 -9.83
CA VAL A 32 -10.90 2.22 -8.70
C VAL A 32 -12.10 1.57 -8.00
N GLN A 33 -13.31 2.10 -8.15
CA GLN A 33 -14.52 1.48 -7.60
C GLN A 33 -15.26 0.71 -8.70
N GLY A 34 -15.90 -0.39 -8.31
CA GLY A 34 -16.68 -1.20 -9.26
C GLY A 34 -15.83 -2.03 -10.20
N VAL A 35 -14.52 -2.16 -9.94
CA VAL A 35 -13.57 -2.87 -10.80
C VAL A 35 -12.82 -3.97 -10.03
N GLY A 36 -13.28 -4.31 -8.83
CA GLY A 36 -12.66 -5.36 -8.02
C GLY A 36 -11.42 -4.92 -7.27
N PHE A 37 -11.19 -3.62 -7.11
CA PHE A 37 -9.99 -3.10 -6.46
C PHE A 37 -9.79 -3.65 -5.05
N ARG A 38 -10.84 -3.59 -4.23
CA ARG A 38 -10.73 -3.98 -2.82
C ARG A 38 -10.36 -5.43 -2.65
N TYR A 39 -10.95 -6.31 -3.43
CA TYR A 39 -10.67 -7.74 -3.34
C TYR A 39 -9.33 -8.10 -3.95
N THR A 40 -8.92 -7.40 -5.02
CA THR A 40 -7.59 -7.55 -5.59
C THR A 40 -6.53 -7.13 -4.57
N ALA A 41 -6.75 -5.98 -3.89
CA ALA A 41 -5.85 -5.51 -2.86
C ALA A 41 -5.74 -6.51 -1.70
N LYS A 42 -6.86 -7.04 -1.26
CA LYS A 42 -6.89 -8.04 -0.19
C LYS A 42 -6.11 -9.30 -0.57
N TYR A 43 -6.34 -9.80 -1.78
CA TYR A 43 -5.66 -11.00 -2.26
C TYR A 43 -4.15 -10.77 -2.30
N LEU A 44 -3.72 -9.66 -2.90
CA LEU A 44 -2.30 -9.34 -3.02
C LEU A 44 -1.66 -9.09 -1.66
N ALA A 45 -2.32 -8.32 -0.80
CA ALA A 45 -1.79 -8.01 0.53
C ALA A 45 -1.61 -9.29 1.35
N ASN A 46 -2.59 -10.19 1.31
CA ASN A 46 -2.50 -11.45 2.03
C ASN A 46 -1.38 -12.33 1.50
N SER A 47 -1.17 -12.36 0.18
CA SER A 47 -0.08 -13.14 -0.42
C SER A 47 1.29 -12.59 -0.05
N LEU A 48 1.36 -11.30 0.31
CA LEU A 48 2.59 -10.61 0.69
C LEU A 48 2.74 -10.48 2.20
N ASN A 49 1.83 -11.05 2.98
CA ASN A 49 1.80 -10.96 4.44
C ASN A 49 1.74 -9.52 4.95
N LEU A 50 1.06 -8.65 4.21
CA LEU A 50 0.80 -7.28 4.63
C LEU A 50 -0.49 -7.24 5.45
N VAL A 51 -0.60 -6.28 6.34
CA VAL A 51 -1.77 -6.08 7.19
C VAL A 51 -2.34 -4.69 6.98
N GLY A 52 -3.59 -4.50 7.33
CA GLY A 52 -4.28 -3.22 7.15
C GLY A 52 -5.71 -3.42 6.65
N TRP A 53 -6.18 -2.46 5.86
CA TRP A 53 -7.55 -2.51 5.35
C TRP A 53 -7.70 -1.64 4.10
N VAL A 54 -8.80 -1.85 3.40
CA VAL A 54 -9.15 -1.10 2.18
C VAL A 54 -10.66 -0.87 2.18
N GLN A 55 -11.09 0.33 1.79
CA GLN A 55 -12.51 0.65 1.72
C GLN A 55 -12.81 1.66 0.61
N ASN A 56 -14.02 1.56 0.06
CA ASN A 56 -14.54 2.57 -0.87
C ASN A 56 -14.98 3.81 -0.09
N GLU A 57 -14.72 4.99 -0.67
CA GLU A 57 -15.18 6.26 -0.13
C GLU A 57 -16.35 6.78 -0.97
N TRP A 58 -17.15 7.67 -0.40
CA TRP A 58 -18.34 8.19 -1.08
C TRP A 58 -18.01 9.03 -2.31
N ASP A 59 -16.80 9.58 -2.38
CA ASP A 59 -16.36 10.45 -3.48
C ASP A 59 -15.77 9.68 -4.68
N GLY A 60 -15.84 8.36 -4.65
CA GLY A 60 -15.30 7.53 -5.73
C GLY A 60 -13.88 7.09 -5.55
N THR A 61 -13.19 7.59 -4.52
CA THR A 61 -11.84 7.14 -4.21
C THR A 61 -11.86 5.85 -3.40
N VAL A 62 -10.70 5.21 -3.29
CA VAL A 62 -10.48 4.07 -2.40
C VAL A 62 -9.41 4.44 -1.42
N THR A 63 -9.64 4.21 -0.14
CA THR A 63 -8.65 4.40 0.91
C THR A 63 -8.07 3.05 1.29
N MET A 64 -6.75 3.00 1.43
CA MET A 64 -6.07 1.80 1.89
C MET A 64 -5.03 2.18 2.94
N GLU A 65 -5.10 1.53 4.10
CA GLU A 65 -4.00 1.55 5.05
C GLU A 65 -3.30 0.22 4.96
N VAL A 66 -1.98 0.26 4.85
CA VAL A 66 -1.19 -0.96 4.73
C VAL A 66 0.09 -0.82 5.53
N GLN A 67 0.41 -1.88 6.26
CA GLN A 67 1.59 -1.94 7.12
C GLN A 67 2.42 -3.16 6.77
N GLY A 68 3.70 -2.96 6.66
CA GLY A 68 4.66 -4.01 6.38
C GLY A 68 5.97 -3.44 5.88
N ARG A 69 6.81 -4.30 5.35
CA ARG A 69 8.07 -3.87 4.76
C ARG A 69 7.80 -3.07 3.50
N GLU A 70 8.52 -1.99 3.32
CA GLU A 70 8.28 -1.04 2.24
C GLU A 70 8.33 -1.71 0.86
N TRP A 71 9.29 -2.61 0.65
CA TRP A 71 9.40 -3.26 -0.66
C TRP A 71 8.19 -4.17 -0.96
N LEU A 72 7.56 -4.75 0.07
CA LEU A 72 6.34 -5.54 -0.11
C LEU A 72 5.14 -4.65 -0.40
N ILE A 73 5.08 -3.48 0.25
CA ILE A 73 4.05 -2.49 -0.07
C ILE A 73 4.18 -2.05 -1.52
N ASN A 74 5.40 -1.83 -1.99
CA ASN A 74 5.64 -1.48 -3.39
C ASN A 74 5.21 -2.60 -4.34
N GLU A 75 5.40 -3.85 -3.96
CA GLU A 75 4.91 -4.99 -4.75
C GLU A 75 3.38 -5.02 -4.82
N LEU A 76 2.71 -4.70 -3.73
CA LEU A 76 1.26 -4.58 -3.72
C LEU A 76 0.79 -3.50 -4.71
N LEU A 77 1.42 -2.33 -4.67
CA LEU A 77 1.07 -1.24 -5.58
C LEU A 77 1.31 -1.61 -7.05
N LYS A 78 2.41 -2.29 -7.33
CA LYS A 78 2.69 -2.79 -8.69
C LYS A 78 1.62 -3.77 -9.15
N GLY A 79 1.19 -4.67 -8.28
CA GLY A 79 0.14 -5.63 -8.60
C GLY A 79 -1.18 -4.97 -8.91
N LEU A 80 -1.53 -3.92 -8.17
CA LEU A 80 -2.73 -3.14 -8.45
C LEU A 80 -2.63 -2.43 -9.81
N ASN A 81 -1.48 -1.85 -10.11
CA ASN A 81 -1.27 -1.17 -11.39
C ASN A 81 -1.29 -2.11 -12.60
N ARG A 82 -0.94 -3.36 -12.41
CA ARG A 82 -0.96 -4.35 -13.50
C ARG A 82 -2.35 -4.86 -13.82
N ASN A 83 -3.31 -4.63 -12.96
CA ASN A 83 -4.67 -5.12 -13.18
C ASN A 83 -5.32 -4.31 -14.29
N GLN A 84 -5.81 -5.02 -15.33
CA GLN A 84 -6.34 -4.38 -16.53
C GLN A 84 -7.65 -3.63 -16.30
N PHE A 85 -8.37 -3.92 -15.23
CA PHE A 85 -9.65 -3.28 -14.92
C PHE A 85 -9.49 -2.06 -14.01
N ILE A 86 -8.33 -1.91 -13.38
CA ILE A 86 -8.04 -0.83 -12.44
C ILE A 86 -7.21 0.22 -13.15
N THR A 87 -7.64 1.47 -13.05
CA THR A 87 -6.84 2.61 -13.53
C THR A 87 -6.61 3.55 -12.36
N ILE A 88 -5.37 3.68 -11.95
CA ILE A 88 -4.98 4.60 -10.89
C ILE A 88 -4.41 5.86 -11.55
N ASP A 89 -5.16 6.96 -11.47
CA ASP A 89 -4.72 8.23 -12.05
C ASP A 89 -3.67 8.89 -11.19
N TRP A 90 -3.90 8.89 -9.87
CA TRP A 90 -2.87 9.32 -8.90
C TRP A 90 -3.19 8.79 -7.52
N MET A 91 -2.20 8.89 -6.64
CA MET A 91 -2.30 8.44 -5.25
C MET A 91 -1.83 9.57 -4.34
N ASP A 92 -2.58 9.77 -3.26
CA ASP A 92 -2.15 10.62 -2.15
C ASP A 92 -1.75 9.71 -1.01
N THR A 93 -0.49 9.70 -0.64
CA THR A 93 0.03 8.79 0.38
C THR A 93 0.67 9.58 1.52
N GLU A 94 0.36 9.19 2.75
CA GLU A 94 1.07 9.68 3.92
C GLU A 94 1.49 8.51 4.79
N GLU A 95 2.63 8.66 5.44
CA GLU A 95 3.11 7.67 6.39
C GLU A 95 2.47 7.98 7.74
N ILE A 96 1.97 6.94 8.40
CA ILE A 96 1.30 7.07 9.70
C ILE A 96 1.99 6.17 10.71
N PRO A 97 1.79 6.42 12.04
CA PRO A 97 2.40 5.58 13.06
C PRO A 97 1.97 4.12 12.96
N LEU A 98 2.91 3.22 13.22
CA LEU A 98 2.64 1.79 13.21
C LEU A 98 1.58 1.43 14.25
N GLU A 99 0.70 0.50 13.89
CA GLU A 99 -0.35 0.01 14.77
C GLU A 99 -0.29 -1.51 14.85
N ASP A 100 -1.00 -2.07 15.83
CA ASP A 100 -1.07 -3.51 16.02
C ASP A 100 -2.18 -4.09 15.16
N GLU A 101 -1.92 -4.23 13.87
CA GLU A 101 -2.82 -4.87 12.92
C GLU A 101 -2.42 -6.33 12.72
N LYS A 102 -3.41 -7.21 12.56
CA LYS A 102 -3.16 -8.64 12.50
C LYS A 102 -3.47 -9.27 11.15
N LYS A 103 -4.23 -8.58 10.31
CA LYS A 103 -4.64 -9.12 9.00
C LYS A 103 -4.92 -7.98 8.04
N PHE A 104 -5.13 -8.33 6.77
CA PHE A 104 -5.63 -7.39 5.79
C PHE A 104 -7.09 -7.72 5.46
N TRP A 105 -7.96 -6.72 5.49
CA TRP A 105 -9.38 -6.94 5.32
C TRP A 105 -10.05 -5.81 4.54
N VAL A 106 -11.21 -6.14 3.98
CA VAL A 106 -12.04 -5.18 3.26
C VAL A 106 -13.02 -4.59 4.26
N ARG A 107 -12.99 -3.27 4.41
CA ARG A 107 -13.93 -2.58 5.30
C ARG A 107 -15.16 -2.15 4.54
N ASP A 108 -16.30 -2.25 5.22
CA ASP A 108 -17.52 -1.66 4.73
C ASP A 108 -17.44 -0.16 4.98
N GLY A 109 -17.12 0.57 3.94
CA GLY A 109 -17.19 2.00 3.97
C GLY A 109 -18.44 2.43 3.24
N TYR A 110 -18.31 3.41 2.37
CA TYR A 110 -19.39 3.78 1.48
C TYR A 110 -19.46 2.77 0.33
N MET A 111 -20.68 2.33 0.03
CA MET A 111 -20.94 1.34 -1.01
C MET A 111 -21.49 1.99 -2.24
#